data_9f346a802463cbba4d64f548ef65a301
#
_entry.id   9f346a802463cbba4d64f548ef65a301
#
_cell.length_a   1.000
_cell.length_b   1.000
_cell.length_c   1.000
_cell.angle_alpha   90.00
_cell.angle_beta   90.00
_cell.angle_gamma   90.00
#
_symmetry.space_group_name_H-M   'P 1'
#
loop_
_entity.id
_entity.type
_entity.pdbx_description
1 polymer ?
#
loop_
_entity_poly.entity_id
_entity_poly.type
_entity_poly.pdbx_seq_one_letter_code
_entity_poly.pdbx_strand_id
1 'polypeptide(L)'
;MMNLVGLPAIENPFPLMHSPLVQCMTNVVTVESMANAILYVDGKPVMADQVWEFEDFMEQIDALLLNLGGFSPNIVQALLVASSQAQAKQIPTVVDLVGVAGSTLRLDLANKLLGNQPAVIKGNYSEMRRFCQLPTSGRGVDASDDDQADEAVNELAQAMQVLAAKSPQTLFLATGIKDIIAFEENVYYLENGVNQLDRFTGTGDIVGALIATLLGDGKDVMTATISAVSYFNLCGERARSTTKGLADFRQETLNQLSLLMEDSLWMNHIKGGQLGKL
;
A
#
# COMPACT_ATOMS: atom_id res chain seq x y z
N MET A 1 11.88 15.18 19.30
CA MET A 1 11.18 15.57 18.05
C MET A 1 12.04 15.16 16.88
N MET A 2 11.50 14.39 15.92
CA MET A 2 12.19 14.09 14.68
C MET A 2 12.40 15.39 13.89
N ASN A 3 13.60 15.57 13.34
CA ASN A 3 13.87 16.71 12.47
C ASN A 3 13.46 16.33 11.04
N LEU A 4 12.23 16.68 10.64
CA LEU A 4 11.71 16.42 9.30
C LEU A 4 12.04 17.60 8.38
N VAL A 5 12.56 17.28 7.21
CA VAL A 5 12.69 18.20 6.06
C VAL A 5 11.48 17.98 5.17
N GLY A 6 11.18 18.90 4.26
CA GLY A 6 10.00 18.76 3.38
C GLY A 6 10.00 17.46 2.57
N LEU A 7 8.80 17.02 2.17
CA LEU A 7 8.62 15.91 1.26
C LEU A 7 9.25 16.22 -0.12
N PRO A 8 9.62 15.20 -0.92
CA PRO A 8 10.04 15.42 -2.29
C PRO A 8 8.90 16.09 -3.08
N ALA A 9 9.27 16.90 -4.06
CA ALA A 9 8.29 17.48 -4.97
C ALA A 9 7.64 16.33 -5.78
N ILE A 10 6.33 16.19 -5.64
CA ILE A 10 5.52 15.24 -6.41
C ILE A 10 4.47 16.02 -7.20
N GLU A 11 4.10 15.51 -8.36
CA GLU A 11 3.03 16.09 -9.18
C GLU A 11 1.67 15.52 -8.77
N ASN A 12 0.60 16.31 -8.97
CA ASN A 12 -0.76 15.78 -8.78
C ASN A 12 -1.00 14.62 -9.75
N PRO A 13 -1.25 13.39 -9.24
CA PRO A 13 -1.45 12.26 -10.11
C PRO A 13 -2.84 12.24 -10.77
N PHE A 14 -3.77 13.09 -10.33
CA PHE A 14 -5.14 13.14 -10.84
C PHE A 14 -5.41 14.40 -11.67
N PRO A 15 -6.23 14.30 -12.72
CA PRO A 15 -6.82 13.06 -13.26
C PRO A 15 -5.74 12.12 -13.81
N LEU A 16 -6.03 10.81 -13.87
CA LEU A 16 -5.13 9.83 -14.50
C LEU A 16 -4.90 10.18 -15.98
N MET A 17 -3.72 9.89 -16.50
CA MET A 17 -3.40 10.12 -17.91
C MET A 17 -4.14 9.15 -18.83
N HIS A 18 -4.37 7.94 -18.36
CA HIS A 18 -5.16 6.89 -19.00
C HIS A 18 -5.84 6.04 -17.93
N SER A 19 -6.76 5.16 -18.29
CA SER A 19 -7.44 4.29 -17.33
C SER A 19 -6.69 2.97 -17.22
N PRO A 20 -5.71 2.83 -16.32
CA PRO A 20 -4.86 1.64 -16.23
C PRO A 20 -5.67 0.40 -15.85
N LEU A 21 -5.35 -0.73 -16.47
CA LEU A 21 -5.89 -2.03 -16.12
C LEU A 21 -5.05 -2.65 -14.99
N VAL A 22 -5.62 -2.78 -13.82
CA VAL A 22 -4.94 -3.26 -12.61
C VAL A 22 -5.44 -4.64 -12.24
N GLN A 23 -4.58 -5.64 -12.30
CA GLN A 23 -4.90 -6.97 -11.78
C GLN A 23 -4.64 -7.01 -10.27
N CYS A 24 -5.66 -7.44 -9.51
CA CYS A 24 -5.56 -7.61 -8.07
C CYS A 24 -5.82 -9.07 -7.71
N MET A 25 -4.81 -9.75 -7.23
CA MET A 25 -4.94 -11.05 -6.57
C MET A 25 -5.07 -10.79 -5.06
N THR A 26 -6.27 -10.97 -4.53
CA THR A 26 -6.60 -10.51 -3.17
C THR A 26 -7.45 -11.51 -2.39
N ASN A 27 -7.84 -11.13 -1.19
CA ASN A 27 -8.70 -11.90 -0.32
C ASN A 27 -10.19 -11.62 -0.58
N VAL A 28 -11.04 -12.58 -0.22
CA VAL A 28 -12.50 -12.49 -0.45
C VAL A 28 -13.22 -11.42 0.38
N VAL A 29 -12.59 -10.92 1.44
CA VAL A 29 -13.21 -9.95 2.37
C VAL A 29 -13.25 -8.55 1.76
N THR A 30 -12.22 -8.17 1.01
CA THR A 30 -12.04 -6.80 0.52
C THR A 30 -12.01 -6.67 -1.00
N VAL A 31 -12.20 -7.78 -1.72
CA VAL A 31 -12.15 -7.81 -3.20
C VAL A 31 -13.05 -6.75 -3.84
N GLU A 32 -14.29 -6.62 -3.37
CA GLU A 32 -15.25 -5.63 -3.89
C GLU A 32 -14.82 -4.20 -3.58
N SER A 33 -14.35 -3.93 -2.35
CA SER A 33 -13.89 -2.60 -1.97
C SER A 33 -12.66 -2.14 -2.75
N MET A 34 -11.73 -3.06 -3.06
CA MET A 34 -10.56 -2.77 -3.88
C MET A 34 -10.94 -2.49 -5.34
N ALA A 35 -11.81 -3.33 -5.92
CA ALA A 35 -12.29 -3.11 -7.29
C ALA A 35 -12.99 -1.74 -7.41
N ASN A 36 -13.87 -1.40 -6.48
CA ASN A 36 -14.55 -0.11 -6.48
C ASN A 36 -13.59 1.07 -6.23
N ALA A 37 -12.58 0.92 -5.37
CA ALA A 37 -11.60 2.00 -5.15
C ALA A 37 -10.83 2.34 -6.43
N ILE A 38 -10.46 1.34 -7.23
CA ILE A 38 -9.84 1.54 -8.55
C ILE A 38 -10.79 2.24 -9.51
N LEU A 39 -12.07 1.81 -9.56
CA LEU A 39 -13.09 2.44 -10.41
C LEU A 39 -13.37 3.89 -10.01
N TYR A 40 -13.38 4.21 -8.71
CA TYR A 40 -13.68 5.55 -8.19
C TYR A 40 -12.59 6.57 -8.53
N VAL A 41 -11.41 6.12 -8.93
CA VAL A 41 -10.32 6.97 -9.41
C VAL A 41 -10.04 6.79 -10.91
N ASP A 42 -11.05 6.34 -11.68
CA ASP A 42 -11.00 6.16 -13.15
C ASP A 42 -10.04 5.07 -13.65
N GLY A 43 -9.57 4.16 -12.79
CA GLY A 43 -8.85 2.94 -13.19
C GLY A 43 -9.79 1.80 -13.60
N LYS A 44 -9.25 0.68 -14.06
CA LYS A 44 -9.96 -0.53 -14.46
C LYS A 44 -9.46 -1.73 -13.65
N PRO A 45 -10.28 -2.33 -12.76
CA PRO A 45 -9.86 -3.49 -12.01
C PRO A 45 -10.10 -4.79 -12.77
N VAL A 46 -9.20 -5.75 -12.61
CA VAL A 46 -9.45 -7.17 -12.90
C VAL A 46 -9.04 -8.01 -11.68
N MET A 47 -9.96 -8.87 -11.23
CA MET A 47 -9.79 -9.63 -9.98
C MET A 47 -9.52 -11.12 -10.28
N ALA A 48 -8.83 -11.42 -11.39
CA ALA A 48 -8.48 -12.77 -11.79
C ALA A 48 -7.33 -13.31 -10.94
N ASP A 49 -7.48 -14.52 -10.42
CA ASP A 49 -6.50 -15.20 -9.57
C ASP A 49 -6.13 -16.63 -10.07
N GLN A 50 -6.63 -17.00 -11.24
CA GLN A 50 -6.39 -18.35 -11.80
C GLN A 50 -5.19 -18.35 -12.74
N VAL A 51 -4.23 -19.24 -12.49
CA VAL A 51 -2.97 -19.35 -13.25
C VAL A 51 -3.20 -19.51 -14.76
N TRP A 52 -4.29 -20.18 -15.16
CA TRP A 52 -4.62 -20.44 -16.56
C TRP A 52 -4.95 -19.20 -17.39
N GLU A 53 -5.32 -18.09 -16.73
CA GLU A 53 -5.67 -16.82 -17.36
C GLU A 53 -4.50 -15.82 -17.41
N PHE A 54 -3.39 -16.11 -16.68
CA PHE A 54 -2.35 -15.11 -16.50
C PHE A 54 -1.63 -14.75 -17.79
N GLU A 55 -1.47 -15.69 -18.73
CA GLU A 55 -0.84 -15.39 -20.01
C GLU A 55 -1.60 -14.29 -20.75
N ASP A 56 -2.94 -14.39 -20.77
CA ASP A 56 -3.80 -13.41 -21.44
C ASP A 56 -3.82 -12.06 -20.70
N PHE A 57 -3.90 -12.08 -19.37
CA PHE A 57 -3.94 -10.83 -18.58
C PHE A 57 -2.59 -10.13 -18.54
N MET A 58 -1.49 -10.84 -18.42
CA MET A 58 -0.14 -10.25 -18.38
C MET A 58 0.26 -9.55 -19.70
N GLU A 59 -0.47 -9.73 -20.78
CA GLU A 59 -0.31 -8.97 -22.03
C GLU A 59 -1.08 -7.64 -22.02
N GLN A 60 -1.98 -7.43 -21.07
CA GLN A 60 -2.93 -6.32 -21.07
C GLN A 60 -2.84 -5.42 -19.85
N ILE A 61 -2.40 -5.95 -18.70
CA ILE A 61 -2.39 -5.21 -17.44
C ILE A 61 -1.25 -4.18 -17.40
N ASP A 62 -1.54 -3.05 -16.78
CA ASP A 62 -0.59 -1.96 -16.55
C ASP A 62 0.08 -2.06 -15.17
N ALA A 63 -0.55 -2.75 -14.20
CA ALA A 63 0.00 -3.01 -12.87
C ALA A 63 -0.58 -4.27 -12.23
N LEU A 64 0.17 -4.82 -11.27
CA LEU A 64 -0.22 -6.02 -10.52
C LEU A 64 -0.21 -5.74 -9.01
N LEU A 65 -1.27 -6.16 -8.31
CA LEU A 65 -1.32 -6.18 -6.84
C LEU A 65 -1.44 -7.61 -6.34
N LEU A 66 -0.52 -8.00 -5.46
CA LEU A 66 -0.45 -9.31 -4.80
C LEU A 66 -0.70 -9.14 -3.30
N ASN A 67 -1.91 -9.46 -2.85
CA ASN A 67 -2.30 -9.37 -1.45
C ASN A 67 -2.21 -10.76 -0.79
N LEU A 68 -1.45 -10.86 0.30
CA LEU A 68 -1.23 -12.14 1.01
C LEU A 68 -2.38 -12.53 1.93
N GLY A 69 -3.51 -11.80 1.96
CA GLY A 69 -4.68 -12.10 2.77
C GLY A 69 -5.39 -13.40 2.40
N GLY A 70 -5.47 -13.72 1.10
CA GLY A 70 -5.90 -15.02 0.62
C GLY A 70 -4.77 -16.05 0.71
N PHE A 71 -5.03 -17.25 1.27
CA PHE A 71 -3.97 -18.24 1.45
C PHE A 71 -4.49 -19.67 1.27
N SER A 72 -4.14 -20.27 0.17
CA SER A 72 -4.31 -21.70 -0.14
C SER A 72 -3.15 -22.17 -1.03
N PRO A 73 -2.89 -23.48 -1.17
CA PRO A 73 -1.81 -23.96 -2.04
C PRO A 73 -1.90 -23.42 -3.47
N ASN A 74 -3.10 -23.33 -4.02
CA ASN A 74 -3.33 -22.81 -5.38
C ASN A 74 -3.04 -21.30 -5.46
N ILE A 75 -3.50 -20.53 -4.46
CA ILE A 75 -3.25 -19.08 -4.40
C ILE A 75 -1.75 -18.79 -4.24
N VAL A 76 -1.04 -19.53 -3.38
CA VAL A 76 0.41 -19.37 -3.19
C VAL A 76 1.16 -19.61 -4.51
N GLN A 77 0.80 -20.69 -5.23
CA GLN A 77 1.39 -20.95 -6.54
C GLN A 77 1.07 -19.84 -7.54
N ALA A 78 -0.17 -19.39 -7.58
CA ALA A 78 -0.62 -18.32 -8.48
C ALA A 78 0.12 -17.01 -8.21
N LEU A 79 0.28 -16.60 -6.94
CA LEU A 79 1.04 -15.40 -6.56
C LEU A 79 2.50 -15.46 -7.04
N LEU A 80 3.17 -16.62 -6.88
CA LEU A 80 4.55 -16.80 -7.33
C LEU A 80 4.67 -16.75 -8.86
N VAL A 81 3.76 -17.38 -9.58
CA VAL A 81 3.73 -17.36 -11.06
C VAL A 81 3.47 -15.93 -11.56
N ALA A 82 2.43 -15.27 -11.03
CA ALA A 82 2.09 -13.90 -11.43
C ALA A 82 3.25 -12.93 -11.18
N SER A 83 3.88 -13.00 -10.00
CA SER A 83 5.03 -12.17 -9.66
C SER A 83 6.21 -12.37 -10.61
N SER A 84 6.53 -13.62 -10.96
CA SER A 84 7.62 -13.95 -11.89
C SER A 84 7.33 -13.46 -13.32
N GLN A 85 6.09 -13.59 -13.78
CA GLN A 85 5.69 -13.11 -15.10
C GLN A 85 5.69 -11.58 -15.16
N ALA A 86 5.19 -10.92 -14.11
CA ALA A 86 5.21 -9.46 -14.02
C ALA A 86 6.64 -8.92 -14.03
N GLN A 87 7.58 -9.54 -13.29
CA GLN A 87 8.99 -9.17 -13.33
C GLN A 87 9.56 -9.29 -14.74
N ALA A 88 9.32 -10.42 -15.43
CA ALA A 88 9.83 -10.66 -16.78
C ALA A 88 9.31 -9.64 -17.80
N LYS A 89 8.09 -9.14 -17.61
CA LYS A 89 7.43 -8.13 -18.46
C LYS A 89 7.60 -6.69 -17.96
N GLN A 90 8.32 -6.49 -16.86
CA GLN A 90 8.52 -5.18 -16.21
C GLN A 90 7.20 -4.48 -15.81
N ILE A 91 6.18 -5.27 -15.47
CA ILE A 91 4.91 -4.77 -14.95
C ILE A 91 5.12 -4.38 -13.48
N PRO A 92 4.85 -3.11 -13.09
CA PRO A 92 5.02 -2.69 -11.70
C PRO A 92 4.10 -3.49 -10.78
N THR A 93 4.70 -4.03 -9.71
CA THR A 93 3.99 -4.93 -8.79
C THR A 93 3.99 -4.35 -7.38
N VAL A 94 2.83 -4.38 -6.73
CA VAL A 94 2.64 -4.07 -5.31
C VAL A 94 2.42 -5.39 -4.56
N VAL A 95 3.14 -5.61 -3.46
CA VAL A 95 2.94 -6.75 -2.55
C VAL A 95 2.40 -6.23 -1.22
N ASP A 96 1.26 -6.76 -0.78
CA ASP A 96 0.63 -6.42 0.50
C ASP A 96 0.79 -7.57 1.50
N LEU A 97 1.49 -7.31 2.61
CA LEU A 97 1.96 -8.26 3.60
C LEU A 97 0.87 -8.78 4.55
N VAL A 98 -0.41 -8.72 4.17
CA VAL A 98 -1.53 -9.10 5.04
C VAL A 98 -1.30 -10.44 5.73
N GLY A 99 -1.27 -10.42 7.08
CA GLY A 99 -1.14 -11.60 7.93
C GLY A 99 0.27 -12.14 8.08
N VAL A 100 1.31 -11.47 7.58
CA VAL A 100 2.72 -11.87 7.75
C VAL A 100 3.13 -11.86 9.22
N ALA A 101 2.58 -10.95 10.03
CA ALA A 101 2.88 -10.88 11.48
C ALA A 101 2.59 -12.19 12.22
N GLY A 102 1.50 -12.87 11.84
CA GLY A 102 1.03 -14.10 12.49
C GLY A 102 1.42 -15.41 11.79
N SER A 103 2.06 -15.38 10.63
CA SER A 103 2.28 -16.57 9.81
C SER A 103 3.67 -16.66 9.20
N THR A 104 4.45 -17.65 9.61
CA THR A 104 5.75 -17.94 9.01
C THR A 104 5.64 -18.31 7.53
N LEU A 105 4.58 -19.04 7.13
CA LEU A 105 4.36 -19.39 5.73
C LEU A 105 4.14 -18.15 4.85
N ARG A 106 3.42 -17.15 5.36
CA ARG A 106 3.24 -15.87 4.63
C ARG A 106 4.53 -15.05 4.59
N LEU A 107 5.33 -15.08 5.66
CA LEU A 107 6.65 -14.47 5.69
C LEU A 107 7.59 -15.10 4.64
N ASP A 108 7.61 -16.43 4.55
CA ASP A 108 8.41 -17.15 3.56
C ASP A 108 7.97 -16.81 2.13
N LEU A 109 6.65 -16.70 1.90
CA LEU A 109 6.10 -16.27 0.61
C LEU A 109 6.51 -14.82 0.30
N ALA A 110 6.36 -13.90 1.24
CA ALA A 110 6.74 -12.50 1.08
C ALA A 110 8.24 -12.35 0.70
N ASN A 111 9.12 -13.12 1.34
CA ASN A 111 10.55 -13.13 1.01
C ASN A 111 10.83 -13.66 -0.41
N LYS A 112 10.07 -14.66 -0.88
CA LYS A 112 10.17 -15.13 -2.27
C LYS A 112 9.70 -14.06 -3.27
N LEU A 113 8.60 -13.35 -2.95
CA LEU A 113 8.08 -12.27 -3.78
C LEU A 113 9.04 -11.07 -3.84
N LEU A 114 9.75 -10.73 -2.75
CA LEU A 114 10.81 -9.71 -2.77
C LEU A 114 11.90 -10.06 -3.80
N GLY A 115 12.23 -11.34 -3.98
CA GLY A 115 13.20 -11.80 -4.98
C GLY A 115 12.84 -11.44 -6.42
N ASN A 116 11.57 -11.19 -6.71
CA ASN A 116 11.06 -10.74 -8.00
C ASN A 116 10.99 -9.20 -8.11
N GLN A 117 11.62 -8.48 -7.19
CA GLN A 117 11.81 -7.02 -7.23
C GLN A 117 10.51 -6.22 -7.45
N PRO A 118 9.47 -6.42 -6.61
CA PRO A 118 8.26 -5.61 -6.73
C PRO A 118 8.58 -4.12 -6.54
N ALA A 119 7.79 -3.25 -7.17
CA ALA A 119 7.94 -1.81 -7.02
C ALA A 119 7.68 -1.35 -5.57
N VAL A 120 6.66 -1.95 -4.92
CA VAL A 120 6.29 -1.61 -3.54
C VAL A 120 6.02 -2.89 -2.74
N ILE A 121 6.55 -2.95 -1.51
CA ILE A 121 6.10 -3.88 -0.47
C ILE A 121 5.49 -3.06 0.67
N LYS A 122 4.24 -3.36 1.03
CA LYS A 122 3.52 -2.66 2.08
C LYS A 122 2.91 -3.62 3.10
N GLY A 123 2.69 -3.10 4.30
CA GLY A 123 1.98 -3.77 5.39
C GLY A 123 1.74 -2.78 6.53
N ASN A 124 1.04 -3.20 7.58
CA ASN A 124 0.99 -2.43 8.82
C ASN A 124 2.31 -2.56 9.62
N TYR A 125 2.44 -1.84 10.73
CA TYR A 125 3.66 -1.85 11.53
C TYR A 125 4.04 -3.27 11.99
N SER A 126 3.11 -4.06 12.48
CA SER A 126 3.40 -5.42 12.97
C SER A 126 3.85 -6.35 11.84
N GLU A 127 3.24 -6.24 10.66
CA GLU A 127 3.60 -7.01 9.47
C GLU A 127 4.97 -6.61 8.95
N MET A 128 5.24 -5.30 8.85
CA MET A 128 6.53 -4.80 8.40
C MET A 128 7.65 -5.08 9.43
N ARG A 129 7.39 -4.97 10.74
CA ARG A 129 8.34 -5.38 11.78
C ARG A 129 8.73 -6.85 11.60
N ARG A 130 7.74 -7.74 11.42
CA ARG A 130 7.99 -9.16 11.19
C ARG A 130 8.80 -9.40 9.91
N PHE A 131 8.47 -8.67 8.85
CA PHE A 131 9.19 -8.76 7.57
C PHE A 131 10.64 -8.27 7.70
N CYS A 132 10.88 -7.20 8.46
CA CYS A 132 12.22 -6.71 8.82
C CYS A 132 12.94 -7.55 9.89
N GLN A 133 12.38 -8.69 10.31
CA GLN A 133 12.93 -9.58 11.34
C GLN A 133 13.03 -8.93 12.74
N LEU A 134 12.22 -7.91 13.00
CA LEU A 134 12.09 -7.32 14.33
C LEU A 134 11.06 -8.09 15.18
N PRO A 135 11.18 -8.04 16.52
CA PRO A 135 10.11 -8.51 17.40
C PRO A 135 8.80 -7.76 17.15
N THR A 136 7.68 -8.49 17.21
CA THR A 136 6.33 -7.91 17.12
C THR A 136 5.40 -8.60 18.10
N SER A 137 4.46 -7.85 18.69
CA SER A 137 3.37 -8.34 19.51
C SER A 137 2.02 -8.39 18.78
N GLY A 138 2.00 -8.03 17.49
CA GLY A 138 0.79 -8.08 16.65
C GLY A 138 0.17 -9.47 16.58
N ARG A 139 -1.17 -9.53 16.58
CA ARG A 139 -1.96 -10.76 16.48
C ARG A 139 -2.89 -10.71 15.26
N GLY A 140 -2.86 -11.77 14.47
CA GLY A 140 -3.70 -11.86 13.28
C GLY A 140 -3.25 -10.89 12.20
N VAL A 141 -4.13 -9.96 11.79
CA VAL A 141 -3.90 -8.95 10.75
C VAL A 141 -3.82 -7.52 11.30
N ASP A 142 -3.98 -7.36 12.63
CA ASP A 142 -4.00 -6.05 13.27
C ASP A 142 -2.62 -5.69 13.84
N ALA A 143 -2.26 -4.40 13.80
CA ALA A 143 -1.10 -3.87 14.49
C ALA A 143 -1.36 -3.83 16.02
N SER A 144 -0.31 -4.05 16.82
CA SER A 144 -0.40 -3.90 18.26
C SER A 144 -0.09 -2.45 18.70
N ASP A 145 -0.65 -2.04 19.84
CA ASP A 145 -0.34 -0.73 20.43
C ASP A 145 1.16 -0.61 20.79
N ASP A 146 1.80 -1.72 21.21
CA ASP A 146 3.23 -1.74 21.53
C ASP A 146 4.10 -1.48 20.31
N ASP A 147 3.69 -1.97 19.12
CA ASP A 147 4.41 -1.73 17.86
C ASP A 147 4.25 -0.27 17.36
N GLN A 148 3.32 0.49 17.95
CA GLN A 148 3.03 1.88 17.62
C GLN A 148 3.71 2.91 18.56
N ALA A 149 4.44 2.46 19.59
CA ALA A 149 5.21 3.35 20.44
C ALA A 149 6.34 4.06 19.66
N ASP A 150 6.66 5.30 20.01
CA ASP A 150 7.64 6.13 19.26
C ASP A 150 9.01 5.44 19.09
N GLU A 151 9.49 4.70 20.09
CA GLU A 151 10.75 3.96 20.00
C GLU A 151 10.64 2.80 19.00
N ALA A 152 9.54 2.06 19.01
CA ALA A 152 9.27 0.95 18.09
C ALA A 152 9.11 1.45 16.65
N VAL A 153 8.50 2.63 16.46
CA VAL A 153 8.36 3.29 15.15
C VAL A 153 9.73 3.68 14.59
N ASN A 154 10.62 4.25 15.44
CA ASN A 154 11.97 4.62 15.03
C ASN A 154 12.83 3.39 14.69
N GLU A 155 12.74 2.32 15.50
CA GLU A 155 13.42 1.06 15.23
C GLU A 155 12.97 0.46 13.88
N LEU A 156 11.65 0.48 13.64
CA LEU A 156 11.09 0.01 12.36
C LEU A 156 11.61 0.82 11.18
N ALA A 157 11.60 2.14 11.28
CA ALA A 157 12.08 3.03 10.23
C ALA A 157 13.55 2.76 9.87
N GLN A 158 14.42 2.55 10.87
CA GLN A 158 15.81 2.18 10.65
C GLN A 158 15.96 0.81 9.98
N ALA A 159 15.19 -0.19 10.41
CA ALA A 159 15.21 -1.51 9.79
C ALA A 159 14.71 -1.48 8.35
N MET A 160 13.65 -0.72 8.08
CA MET A 160 13.16 -0.50 6.72
C MET A 160 14.19 0.20 5.83
N GLN A 161 14.92 1.20 6.36
CA GLN A 161 15.99 1.88 5.64
C GLN A 161 17.12 0.90 5.24
N VAL A 162 17.54 0.03 6.17
CA VAL A 162 18.53 -1.01 5.88
C VAL A 162 18.05 -1.98 4.82
N LEU A 163 16.76 -2.32 4.84
CA LEU A 163 16.15 -3.22 3.84
C LEU A 163 16.06 -2.54 2.47
N ALA A 164 15.66 -1.27 2.42
CA ALA A 164 15.57 -0.49 1.19
C ALA A 164 16.94 -0.31 0.52
N ALA A 165 18.00 -0.05 1.29
CA ALA A 165 19.36 0.03 0.78
C ALA A 165 19.85 -1.29 0.14
N LYS A 166 19.34 -2.44 0.60
CA LYS A 166 19.64 -3.76 0.01
C LYS A 166 18.76 -4.12 -1.20
N SER A 167 17.65 -3.42 -1.37
CA SER A 167 16.65 -3.65 -2.41
C SER A 167 16.28 -2.33 -3.10
N PRO A 168 17.23 -1.68 -3.82
CA PRO A 168 17.08 -0.30 -4.30
C PRO A 168 15.96 -0.10 -5.31
N GLN A 169 15.40 -1.17 -5.87
CA GLN A 169 14.26 -1.12 -6.80
C GLN A 169 12.91 -1.23 -6.09
N THR A 170 12.88 -1.51 -4.79
CA THR A 170 11.66 -1.75 -4.02
C THR A 170 11.50 -0.67 -2.96
N LEU A 171 10.35 0.00 -2.98
CA LEU A 171 9.91 0.89 -1.91
C LEU A 171 9.20 0.09 -0.83
N PHE A 172 9.48 0.37 0.44
CA PHE A 172 8.82 -0.25 1.59
C PHE A 172 7.90 0.78 2.26
N LEU A 173 6.66 0.38 2.51
CA LEU A 173 5.64 1.21 3.16
C LEU A 173 5.09 0.49 4.40
N ALA A 174 5.21 1.09 5.56
CA ALA A 174 4.52 0.65 6.78
C ALA A 174 3.41 1.64 7.14
N THR A 175 2.15 1.16 7.11
CA THR A 175 1.00 1.98 7.48
C THR A 175 0.73 1.92 8.97
N GLY A 176 0.36 3.07 9.58
CA GLY A 176 0.12 3.19 11.02
C GLY A 176 -0.30 4.60 11.43
N ILE A 177 -0.07 4.97 12.69
CA ILE A 177 -0.34 6.34 13.18
C ILE A 177 0.40 7.40 12.35
N LYS A 178 1.61 7.07 11.91
CA LYS A 178 2.39 7.79 10.90
C LYS A 178 2.78 6.76 9.86
N ASP A 179 2.50 7.00 8.61
CA ASP A 179 2.95 6.08 7.59
C ASP A 179 4.45 6.28 7.34
N ILE A 180 5.21 5.18 7.26
CA ILE A 180 6.67 5.19 7.07
C ILE A 180 6.96 4.69 5.67
N ILE A 181 7.69 5.47 4.90
CA ILE A 181 8.19 5.10 3.58
C ILE A 181 9.70 5.00 3.64
N ALA A 182 10.28 3.88 3.24
CA ALA A 182 11.72 3.73 3.05
C ALA A 182 12.00 3.36 1.59
N PHE A 183 12.84 4.16 0.95
CA PHE A 183 13.25 3.94 -0.43
C PHE A 183 14.68 4.38 -0.64
N GLU A 184 15.49 3.51 -1.24
CA GLU A 184 16.93 3.68 -1.34
C GLU A 184 17.57 3.92 0.05
N GLU A 185 18.18 5.08 0.29
CA GLU A 185 18.78 5.45 1.57
C GLU A 185 17.89 6.39 2.42
N ASN A 186 16.69 6.73 1.92
CA ASN A 186 15.85 7.76 2.52
C ASN A 186 14.65 7.16 3.25
N VAL A 187 14.24 7.87 4.31
CA VAL A 187 13.01 7.57 5.07
C VAL A 187 12.12 8.80 5.10
N TYR A 188 10.83 8.59 4.85
CA TYR A 188 9.81 9.63 4.87
C TYR A 188 8.68 9.22 5.79
N TYR A 189 8.04 10.21 6.39
CA TYR A 189 6.85 10.05 7.22
C TYR A 189 5.69 10.82 6.63
N LEU A 190 4.50 10.21 6.63
CA LEU A 190 3.24 10.87 6.30
C LEU A 190 2.38 10.89 7.56
N GLU A 191 1.71 12.03 7.81
CA GLU A 191 1.02 12.29 9.08
C GLU A 191 -0.47 12.65 8.88
N ASN A 192 -1.00 12.42 7.69
CA ASN A 192 -2.44 12.52 7.44
C ASN A 192 -3.17 11.28 7.96
N GLY A 193 -4.44 11.43 8.23
CA GLY A 193 -5.34 10.35 8.59
C GLY A 193 -6.09 10.59 9.90
N VAL A 194 -6.97 9.66 10.21
CA VAL A 194 -7.81 9.69 11.41
C VAL A 194 -7.96 8.27 11.97
N ASN A 195 -8.09 8.14 13.29
CA ASN A 195 -8.18 6.84 13.98
C ASN A 195 -9.35 5.95 13.49
N GLN A 196 -10.37 6.55 12.89
CA GLN A 196 -11.50 5.78 12.36
C GLN A 196 -11.13 4.92 11.15
N LEU A 197 -10.02 5.21 10.44
CA LEU A 197 -9.52 4.37 9.35
C LEU A 197 -9.13 2.96 9.83
N ASP A 198 -8.71 2.81 11.09
CA ASP A 198 -8.42 1.50 11.69
C ASP A 198 -9.67 0.74 12.15
N ARG A 199 -10.87 1.32 11.98
CA ARG A 199 -12.13 0.78 12.50
C ARG A 199 -13.02 0.14 11.45
N PHE A 200 -12.57 0.02 10.21
CA PHE A 200 -13.20 -0.79 9.18
C PHE A 200 -12.18 -1.56 8.34
N THR A 201 -12.58 -2.72 7.86
CA THR A 201 -11.72 -3.64 7.12
C THR A 201 -11.40 -3.12 5.73
N GLY A 202 -10.15 -3.29 5.28
CA GLY A 202 -9.74 -3.10 3.89
C GLY A 202 -9.08 -1.76 3.59
N THR A 203 -8.84 -0.91 4.59
CA THR A 203 -8.16 0.38 4.39
C THR A 203 -6.76 0.20 3.80
N GLY A 204 -5.99 -0.73 4.34
CA GLY A 204 -4.68 -1.07 3.79
C GLY A 204 -4.78 -1.63 2.37
N ASP A 205 -5.74 -2.53 2.11
CA ASP A 205 -5.96 -3.14 0.79
C ASP A 205 -6.29 -2.06 -0.27
N ILE A 206 -7.14 -1.08 0.09
CA ILE A 206 -7.48 0.05 -0.78
C ILE A 206 -6.24 0.91 -1.08
N VAL A 207 -5.41 1.21 -0.09
CA VAL A 207 -4.15 1.93 -0.31
C VAL A 207 -3.26 1.16 -1.30
N GLY A 208 -3.14 -0.16 -1.16
CA GLY A 208 -2.42 -1.01 -2.11
C GLY A 208 -2.98 -0.91 -3.54
N ALA A 209 -4.31 -0.93 -3.67
CA ALA A 209 -4.99 -0.80 -4.97
C ALA A 209 -4.75 0.57 -5.62
N LEU A 210 -4.80 1.66 -4.84
CA LEU A 210 -4.50 3.01 -5.32
C LEU A 210 -3.04 3.16 -5.76
N ILE A 211 -2.08 2.60 -4.99
CA ILE A 211 -0.66 2.59 -5.39
C ILE A 211 -0.50 1.87 -6.74
N ALA A 212 -1.08 0.68 -6.88
CA ALA A 212 -1.02 -0.08 -8.12
C ALA A 212 -1.64 0.70 -9.29
N THR A 213 -2.77 1.38 -9.06
CA THR A 213 -3.42 2.22 -10.08
C THR A 213 -2.51 3.35 -10.55
N LEU A 214 -1.86 4.06 -9.63
CA LEU A 214 -0.97 5.16 -9.99
C LEU A 214 0.33 4.67 -10.67
N LEU A 215 0.86 3.52 -10.27
CA LEU A 215 1.99 2.89 -10.97
C LEU A 215 1.60 2.48 -12.39
N GLY A 216 0.40 1.90 -12.56
CA GLY A 216 -0.14 1.53 -13.87
C GLY A 216 -0.38 2.75 -14.77
N ASP A 217 -0.70 3.92 -14.20
CA ASP A 217 -0.79 5.21 -14.90
C ASP A 217 0.60 5.82 -15.24
N GLY A 218 1.70 5.11 -14.94
CA GLY A 218 3.06 5.53 -15.26
C GLY A 218 3.68 6.51 -14.27
N LYS A 219 3.10 6.70 -13.07
CA LYS A 219 3.74 7.50 -12.03
C LYS A 219 4.95 6.75 -11.45
N ASP A 220 5.99 7.50 -11.09
CA ASP A 220 7.11 6.92 -10.38
C ASP A 220 6.69 6.39 -8.99
N VAL A 221 7.50 5.50 -8.43
CA VAL A 221 7.15 4.78 -7.20
C VAL A 221 6.94 5.70 -5.99
N MET A 222 7.68 6.80 -5.89
CA MET A 222 7.54 7.77 -4.80
C MET A 222 6.26 8.58 -4.95
N THR A 223 6.01 9.13 -6.14
CA THR A 223 4.77 9.85 -6.45
C THR A 223 3.55 8.96 -6.24
N ALA A 224 3.57 7.73 -6.76
CA ALA A 224 2.46 6.79 -6.60
C ALA A 224 2.18 6.47 -5.11
N THR A 225 3.23 6.19 -4.33
CA THR A 225 3.06 5.79 -2.92
C THR A 225 2.64 6.96 -2.03
N ILE A 226 3.33 8.11 -2.10
CA ILE A 226 2.99 9.29 -1.29
C ILE A 226 1.57 9.76 -1.62
N SER A 227 1.24 9.82 -2.91
CA SER A 227 -0.08 10.27 -3.35
C SER A 227 -1.19 9.33 -2.90
N ALA A 228 -1.06 8.02 -3.11
CA ALA A 228 -2.09 7.05 -2.74
C ALA A 228 -2.37 7.05 -1.23
N VAL A 229 -1.32 7.04 -0.40
CA VAL A 229 -1.44 7.08 1.06
C VAL A 229 -2.09 8.38 1.52
N SER A 230 -1.54 9.53 1.10
CA SER A 230 -2.04 10.84 1.53
C SER A 230 -3.46 11.09 1.02
N TYR A 231 -3.77 10.68 -0.21
CA TYR A 231 -5.09 10.81 -0.81
C TYR A 231 -6.15 10.05 0.00
N PHE A 232 -5.89 8.77 0.29
CA PHE A 232 -6.82 7.95 1.06
C PHE A 232 -6.98 8.47 2.50
N ASN A 233 -5.89 8.88 3.14
CA ASN A 233 -5.91 9.46 4.47
C ASN A 233 -6.74 10.77 4.51
N LEU A 234 -6.61 11.63 3.50
CA LEU A 234 -7.40 12.85 3.35
C LEU A 234 -8.88 12.55 3.08
N CYS A 235 -9.22 11.49 2.33
CA CYS A 235 -10.59 11.01 2.21
C CYS A 235 -11.19 10.67 3.59
N GLY A 236 -10.41 10.00 4.45
CA GLY A 236 -10.80 9.72 5.83
C GLY A 236 -10.96 11.01 6.68
N GLU A 237 -10.04 11.97 6.57
CA GLU A 237 -10.15 13.26 7.27
C GLU A 237 -11.43 14.01 6.88
N ARG A 238 -11.76 14.05 5.59
CA ARG A 238 -13.01 14.67 5.09
C ARG A 238 -14.24 13.92 5.56
N ALA A 239 -14.26 12.60 5.45
CA ALA A 239 -15.37 11.78 5.92
C ALA A 239 -15.62 11.96 7.41
N ARG A 240 -14.56 12.03 8.22
CA ARG A 240 -14.67 12.23 9.68
C ARG A 240 -15.41 13.53 10.04
N SER A 241 -15.24 14.58 9.26
CA SER A 241 -15.85 15.88 9.52
C SER A 241 -17.38 15.90 9.31
N THR A 242 -17.92 14.95 8.55
CA THR A 242 -19.32 14.93 8.10
C THR A 242 -20.13 13.76 8.65
N THR A 243 -19.48 12.74 9.22
CA THR A 243 -20.13 11.50 9.67
C THR A 243 -20.09 11.30 11.17
N LYS A 244 -21.02 10.47 11.69
CA LYS A 244 -21.14 10.16 13.13
C LYS A 244 -20.83 8.70 13.44
N GLY A 245 -21.35 7.77 12.63
CA GLY A 245 -21.20 6.34 12.83
C GLY A 245 -20.08 5.75 11.97
N LEU A 246 -19.55 4.58 12.37
CA LEU A 246 -18.45 3.94 11.61
C LEU A 246 -18.88 3.44 10.24
N ALA A 247 -20.14 3.00 10.07
CA ALA A 247 -20.67 2.59 8.78
C ALA A 247 -20.78 3.78 7.82
N ASP A 248 -21.31 4.91 8.31
CA ASP A 248 -21.39 6.16 7.54
C ASP A 248 -19.99 6.67 7.21
N PHE A 249 -19.07 6.60 8.17
CA PHE A 249 -17.67 6.98 7.97
C PHE A 249 -17.02 6.16 6.85
N ARG A 250 -17.18 4.81 6.89
CA ARG A 250 -16.67 3.95 5.82
C ARG A 250 -17.24 4.35 4.47
N GLN A 251 -18.56 4.49 4.39
CA GLN A 251 -19.23 4.83 3.12
C GLN A 251 -18.76 6.20 2.60
N GLU A 252 -18.68 7.19 3.49
CA GLU A 252 -18.24 8.53 3.11
C GLU A 252 -16.74 8.56 2.73
N THR A 253 -15.88 7.81 3.40
CA THR A 253 -14.47 7.68 3.00
C THR A 253 -14.36 7.16 1.56
N LEU A 254 -15.16 6.17 1.19
CA LEU A 254 -15.20 5.64 -0.18
C LEU A 254 -15.78 6.64 -1.18
N ASN A 255 -16.83 7.42 -0.81
CA ASN A 255 -17.36 8.49 -1.64
C ASN A 255 -16.30 9.56 -1.93
N GLN A 256 -15.47 9.89 -0.94
CA GLN A 256 -14.43 10.89 -1.08
C GLN A 256 -13.34 10.48 -2.09
N LEU A 257 -13.18 9.20 -2.44
CA LEU A 257 -12.25 8.76 -3.47
C LEU A 257 -12.55 9.41 -4.84
N SER A 258 -13.81 9.57 -5.19
CA SER A 258 -14.18 10.26 -6.43
C SER A 258 -14.29 11.79 -6.26
N LEU A 259 -14.80 12.26 -5.11
CA LEU A 259 -15.03 13.67 -4.87
C LEU A 259 -13.73 14.47 -4.67
N LEU A 260 -12.72 13.87 -4.04
CA LEU A 260 -11.44 14.53 -3.78
C LEU A 260 -10.65 14.79 -5.08
N MET A 261 -10.88 14.03 -6.14
CA MET A 261 -10.26 14.27 -7.46
C MET A 261 -10.67 15.61 -8.08
N GLU A 262 -11.83 16.14 -7.72
CA GLU A 262 -12.32 17.44 -8.20
C GLU A 262 -11.57 18.62 -7.55
N ASP A 263 -10.90 18.38 -6.41
CA ASP A 263 -10.13 19.38 -5.69
C ASP A 263 -8.67 19.42 -6.18
N SER A 264 -8.35 20.27 -7.12
CA SER A 264 -6.99 20.40 -7.66
C SER A 264 -5.93 20.81 -6.62
N LEU A 265 -6.34 21.26 -5.43
CA LEU A 265 -5.47 21.73 -4.35
C LEU A 265 -5.31 20.71 -3.20
N TRP A 266 -5.87 19.51 -3.32
CA TRP A 266 -5.82 18.50 -2.27
C TRP A 266 -4.40 18.20 -1.79
N MET A 267 -3.41 18.25 -2.67
CA MET A 267 -2.01 18.02 -2.34
C MET A 267 -1.42 19.04 -1.34
N ASN A 268 -1.97 20.24 -1.28
CA ASN A 268 -1.55 21.26 -0.31
C ASN A 268 -1.86 20.86 1.15
N HIS A 269 -2.68 19.84 1.34
CA HIS A 269 -3.06 19.30 2.65
C HIS A 269 -2.21 18.09 3.07
N ILE A 270 -1.26 17.66 2.24
CA ILE A 270 -0.34 16.56 2.59
C ILE A 270 0.56 17.03 3.75
N LYS A 271 0.61 16.19 4.78
CA LYS A 271 1.46 16.41 5.96
C LYS A 271 2.52 15.33 6.03
N GLY A 272 3.75 15.71 6.25
CA GLY A 272 4.86 14.78 6.36
C GLY A 272 6.20 15.42 6.03
N GLY A 273 7.24 14.60 5.99
CA GLY A 273 8.58 15.03 5.65
C GLY A 273 9.58 13.90 5.59
N GLN A 274 10.76 14.19 5.08
CA GLN A 274 11.90 13.29 5.07
C GLN A 274 12.63 13.36 6.40
N LEU A 275 13.08 12.24 6.93
CA LEU A 275 13.97 12.20 8.08
C LEU A 275 15.30 12.86 7.71
N GLY A 276 15.65 13.95 8.39
CA GLY A 276 16.93 14.66 8.16
C GLY A 276 18.10 13.71 8.43
N LYS A 277 19.15 13.77 7.59
CA LYS A 277 20.42 13.09 7.88
C LYS A 277 20.98 13.68 9.18
N LEU A 278 21.28 12.80 10.15
CA LEU A 278 21.94 13.16 11.40
C LEU A 278 23.38 13.64 11.14
#